data_9f1d24059e1d0cb8534a28766e0bd12e
#
_entry.id   9f1d24059e1d0cb8534a28766e0bd12e
#
_cell.length_a   1.000
_cell.length_b   1.000
_cell.length_c   1.000
_cell.angle_alpha   90.00
_cell.angle_beta   90.00
_cell.angle_gamma   90.00
#
_symmetry.space_group_name_H-M   'P 1'
#
loop_
_entity.id
_entity.type
_entity.pdbx_description
1 polymer ?
#
loop_
_entity_poly.entity_id
_entity_poly.type
_entity_poly.pdbx_seq_one_letter_code
_entity_poly.pdbx_strand_id
1 'polypeptide(L)'
;MAYKTSLDNLAKVVTIIITILFAVIIVGQFSLIKDEGKSVPTFTTILLSLIYFGTFSFRPISYKLTDDKLIIHRPLFDIKINRTEIKNVEQLDKEKLSWAVRIFGVGGLFGYWGKFSNAKLGSMTWYATRRNNAV
;
A
#
# COMPACT_ATOMS: atom_id res chain seq x y z
N MET A 1 -12.17 -2.15 20.13
CA MET A 1 -11.43 -3.36 19.69
C MET A 1 -10.38 -2.97 18.66
N ALA A 2 -9.21 -3.58 18.72
CA ALA A 2 -8.12 -3.33 17.78
C ALA A 2 -7.79 -4.62 17.02
N TYR A 3 -7.76 -4.54 15.70
CA TYR A 3 -7.46 -5.66 14.82
C TYR A 3 -6.15 -5.40 14.08
N LYS A 4 -5.15 -6.25 14.31
CA LYS A 4 -3.88 -6.19 13.55
C LYS A 4 -4.08 -6.66 12.12
N THR A 5 -3.43 -5.98 11.19
CA THR A 5 -3.44 -6.38 9.78
C THR A 5 -2.38 -7.44 9.52
N SER A 6 -2.62 -8.28 8.52
CA SER A 6 -1.62 -9.18 7.96
C SER A 6 -1.66 -9.10 6.45
N LEU A 7 -0.51 -9.17 5.81
CA LEU A 7 -0.40 -9.16 4.36
C LEU A 7 -0.89 -10.50 3.78
N ASP A 8 -1.58 -10.45 2.65
CA ASP A 8 -1.84 -11.63 1.84
C ASP A 8 -0.58 -12.13 1.13
N ASN A 9 -0.66 -13.33 0.55
CA ASN A 9 0.51 -13.93 -0.10
C ASN A 9 0.98 -13.12 -1.31
N LEU A 10 0.06 -12.51 -2.05
CA LEU A 10 0.40 -11.66 -3.19
C LEU A 10 1.18 -10.43 -2.74
N ALA A 11 0.71 -9.73 -1.72
CA ALA A 11 1.40 -8.55 -1.19
C ALA A 11 2.78 -8.90 -0.61
N LYS A 12 2.93 -10.06 0.04
CA LYS A 12 4.23 -10.55 0.51
C LYS A 12 5.20 -10.77 -0.64
N VAL A 13 4.78 -11.51 -1.67
CA VAL A 13 5.60 -11.84 -2.84
C VAL A 13 6.01 -10.57 -3.57
N VAL A 14 5.06 -9.67 -3.85
CA VAL A 14 5.33 -8.38 -4.50
C VAL A 14 6.31 -7.55 -3.70
N THR A 15 6.14 -7.47 -2.38
CA THR A 15 7.06 -6.73 -1.50
C THR A 15 8.48 -7.29 -1.57
N ILE A 16 8.64 -8.62 -1.50
CA ILE A 16 9.94 -9.27 -1.58
C ILE A 16 10.60 -9.01 -2.93
N ILE A 17 9.87 -9.21 -4.04
CA ILE A 17 10.39 -9.00 -5.39
C ILE A 17 10.84 -7.54 -5.59
N ILE A 18 10.04 -6.57 -5.20
CA ILE A 18 10.38 -5.15 -5.34
C ILE A 18 11.57 -4.78 -4.45
N THR A 19 11.64 -5.31 -3.23
CA THR A 19 12.79 -5.09 -2.34
C THR A 19 14.08 -5.59 -2.97
N ILE A 20 14.08 -6.82 -3.51
CA ILE A 20 15.24 -7.39 -4.20
C ILE A 20 15.58 -6.56 -5.44
N LEU A 21 14.59 -6.19 -6.25
CA LEU A 21 14.79 -5.39 -7.45
C LEU A 21 15.44 -4.04 -7.13
N PHE A 22 14.96 -3.33 -6.11
CA PHE A 22 15.53 -2.05 -5.69
C PHE A 22 16.96 -2.23 -5.18
N ALA A 23 17.24 -3.27 -4.39
CA ALA A 23 18.58 -3.58 -3.93
C ALA A 23 19.55 -3.85 -5.10
N VAL A 24 19.13 -4.64 -6.09
CA VAL A 24 19.93 -4.95 -7.29
C VAL A 24 20.20 -3.68 -8.10
N ILE A 25 19.20 -2.82 -8.31
CA ILE A 25 19.37 -1.55 -9.03
C ILE A 25 20.36 -0.65 -8.29
N ILE A 26 20.20 -0.47 -6.98
CA ILE A 26 21.06 0.40 -6.17
C ILE A 26 22.51 -0.10 -6.19
N VAL A 27 22.73 -1.38 -5.93
CA VAL A 27 24.09 -1.96 -5.94
C VAL A 27 24.68 -1.96 -7.34
N GLY A 28 23.91 -2.36 -8.34
CA GLY A 28 24.38 -2.47 -9.73
C GLY A 28 24.80 -1.14 -10.31
N GLN A 29 24.06 -0.07 -10.09
CA GLN A 29 24.44 1.25 -10.63
C GLN A 29 25.75 1.80 -10.03
N PHE A 30 26.03 1.55 -8.75
CA PHE A 30 27.30 1.96 -8.13
C PHE A 30 28.48 1.06 -8.55
N SER A 31 28.22 -0.19 -8.92
CA SER A 31 29.26 -1.09 -9.42
C SER A 31 29.65 -0.80 -10.88
N LEU A 32 28.72 -0.36 -11.71
CA LEU A 32 28.94 -0.12 -13.13
C LEU A 32 29.51 1.27 -13.41
N ILE A 33 29.20 2.27 -12.60
CA ILE A 33 29.65 3.66 -12.79
C ILE A 33 30.87 3.93 -11.91
N LYS A 34 32.09 3.75 -12.51
CA LYS A 34 33.32 3.84 -11.74
C LYS A 34 33.89 5.23 -11.55
N ASP A 35 33.79 6.15 -12.51
CA ASP A 35 34.67 7.33 -12.48
C ASP A 35 34.03 8.72 -12.73
N GLU A 36 32.95 8.85 -13.46
CA GLU A 36 32.35 10.18 -13.70
C GLU A 36 30.83 10.10 -13.66
N GLY A 37 30.20 10.74 -12.69
CA GLY A 37 28.76 10.89 -12.67
C GLY A 37 28.00 10.15 -11.57
N LYS A 38 28.53 10.14 -10.36
CA LYS A 38 27.81 9.58 -9.18
C LYS A 38 26.50 10.31 -8.84
N SER A 39 26.22 11.45 -9.50
CA SER A 39 25.00 12.21 -9.33
C SER A 39 23.75 11.42 -9.74
N VAL A 40 23.79 10.70 -10.86
CA VAL A 40 22.65 9.89 -11.34
C VAL A 40 22.36 8.71 -10.40
N PRO A 41 23.35 7.85 -10.04
CA PRO A 41 23.15 6.81 -9.05
C PRO A 41 22.63 7.33 -7.70
N THR A 42 23.17 8.45 -7.25
CA THR A 42 22.73 9.07 -5.98
C THR A 42 21.28 9.53 -6.06
N PHE A 43 20.92 10.24 -7.11
CA PHE A 43 19.54 10.69 -7.33
C PHE A 43 18.56 9.51 -7.41
N THR A 44 18.91 8.49 -8.20
CA THR A 44 18.09 7.27 -8.33
C THR A 44 17.91 6.56 -6.98
N THR A 45 18.98 6.45 -6.19
CA THR A 45 18.92 5.84 -4.86
C THR A 45 17.99 6.60 -3.93
N ILE A 46 18.11 7.93 -3.91
CA ILE A 46 17.23 8.79 -3.11
C ILE A 46 15.78 8.61 -3.55
N LEU A 47 15.50 8.65 -4.86
CA LEU A 47 14.16 8.52 -5.40
C LEU A 47 13.54 7.16 -5.05
N LEU A 48 14.26 6.05 -5.28
CA LEU A 48 13.79 4.70 -4.94
C LEU A 48 13.56 4.55 -3.43
N SER A 49 14.43 5.11 -2.60
CA SER A 49 14.28 5.12 -1.15
C SER A 49 13.03 5.90 -0.72
N LEU A 50 12.79 7.07 -1.28
CA LEU A 50 11.58 7.86 -0.99
C LEU A 50 10.30 7.11 -1.38
N ILE A 51 10.27 6.46 -2.53
CA ILE A 51 9.14 5.63 -2.97
C ILE A 51 8.93 4.47 -1.99
N TYR A 52 10.00 3.75 -1.63
CA TYR A 52 9.92 2.59 -0.75
C TYR A 52 9.44 2.96 0.66
N PHE A 53 10.08 3.93 1.29
CA PHE A 53 9.71 4.39 2.64
C PHE A 53 8.38 5.13 2.66
N GLY A 54 8.06 5.91 1.62
CA GLY A 54 6.75 6.52 1.46
C GLY A 54 5.66 5.46 1.41
N THR A 55 5.82 4.45 0.57
CA THR A 55 4.87 3.33 0.48
C THR A 55 4.70 2.60 1.81
N PHE A 56 5.80 2.34 2.51
CA PHE A 56 5.78 1.74 3.84
C PHE A 56 5.02 2.60 4.85
N SER A 57 5.22 3.92 4.82
CA SER A 57 4.64 4.86 5.77
C SER A 57 3.11 5.00 5.64
N PHE A 58 2.58 4.76 4.47
CA PHE A 58 1.15 4.84 4.21
C PHE A 58 0.40 3.53 4.34
N ARG A 59 1.08 2.42 4.62
CA ARG A 59 0.43 1.11 4.78
C ARG A 59 -0.47 1.08 6.02
N PRO A 60 -1.63 0.44 5.98
CA PRO A 60 -2.41 0.19 7.18
C PRO A 60 -1.73 -0.88 8.05
N ILE A 61 -1.58 -0.61 9.35
CA ILE A 61 -1.00 -1.54 10.33
C ILE A 61 -2.09 -2.22 11.14
N SER A 62 -3.08 -1.46 11.56
CA SER A 62 -4.20 -1.97 12.35
C SER A 62 -5.45 -1.12 12.18
N TYR A 63 -6.58 -1.72 12.47
CA TYR A 63 -7.86 -1.04 12.53
C TYR A 63 -8.34 -1.04 13.97
N LYS A 64 -8.73 0.12 14.48
CA LYS A 64 -9.31 0.26 15.81
C LYS A 64 -10.72 0.79 15.66
N LEU A 65 -11.68 0.00 16.13
CA LEU A 65 -13.08 0.42 16.20
C LEU A 65 -13.34 0.96 17.60
N THR A 66 -13.79 2.21 17.68
CA THR A 66 -14.30 2.86 18.88
C THR A 66 -15.79 3.14 18.71
N ASP A 67 -16.46 3.56 19.77
CA ASP A 67 -17.91 3.83 19.72
C ASP A 67 -18.28 4.91 18.69
N ASP A 68 -17.39 5.88 18.45
CA ASP A 68 -17.62 7.01 17.59
C ASP A 68 -16.88 6.99 16.26
N LYS A 69 -15.79 6.20 16.15
CA LYS A 69 -14.85 6.30 15.02
C LYS A 69 -14.24 4.96 14.64
N LEU A 70 -13.98 4.80 13.34
CA LEU A 70 -13.06 3.82 12.81
C LEU A 70 -11.69 4.50 12.60
N ILE A 71 -10.67 3.99 13.25
CA ILE A 71 -9.30 4.51 13.14
C ILE A 71 -8.45 3.49 12.38
N ILE A 72 -7.86 3.93 11.30
CA ILE A 72 -6.90 3.15 10.52
C ILE A 72 -5.50 3.65 10.88
N HIS A 73 -4.79 2.85 11.69
CA HIS A 73 -3.43 3.16 12.10
C HIS A 73 -2.44 2.94 10.96
N ARG A 74 -1.59 3.91 10.74
CA ARG A 74 -0.50 3.89 9.76
C ARG A 74 0.81 4.38 10.40
N PRO A 75 2.00 4.02 9.85
CA PRO A 75 3.27 4.46 10.45
C PRO A 75 3.42 5.98 10.56
N LEU A 76 2.91 6.73 9.56
CA LEU A 76 3.11 8.18 9.51
C LEU A 76 1.96 8.95 10.18
N PHE A 77 0.72 8.63 9.85
CA PHE A 77 -0.46 9.27 10.43
C PHE A 77 -1.71 8.41 10.28
N ASP A 78 -2.60 8.51 11.26
CA ASP A 78 -3.85 7.76 11.31
C ASP A 78 -4.93 8.39 10.43
N ILE A 79 -5.76 7.54 9.85
CA ILE A 79 -7.03 7.98 9.24
C ILE A 79 -8.14 7.74 10.25
N LYS A 80 -8.96 8.74 10.46
CA LYS A 80 -10.13 8.68 11.34
C LYS A 80 -11.39 8.90 10.50
N ILE A 81 -12.30 7.93 10.55
CA ILE A 81 -13.59 7.98 9.88
C ILE A 81 -14.66 8.00 10.97
N ASN A 82 -15.47 9.05 11.02
CA ASN A 82 -16.53 9.15 12.02
C ASN A 82 -17.64 8.14 11.70
N ARG A 83 -18.21 7.53 12.73
CA ARG A 83 -19.29 6.56 12.58
C ARG A 83 -20.50 7.13 11.85
N THR A 84 -20.77 8.43 12.02
CA THR A 84 -21.86 9.15 11.35
C THR A 84 -21.68 9.27 9.82
N GLU A 85 -20.44 9.14 9.33
CA GLU A 85 -20.10 9.15 7.90
C GLU A 85 -20.27 7.77 7.25
N ILE A 86 -20.34 6.71 8.07
CA ILE A 86 -20.50 5.33 7.60
C ILE A 86 -21.99 5.06 7.39
N LYS A 87 -22.41 5.01 6.14
CA LYS A 87 -23.81 4.75 5.77
C LYS A 87 -24.16 3.27 5.79
N ASN A 88 -23.25 2.43 5.37
CA ASN A 88 -23.43 0.98 5.28
C ASN A 88 -22.11 0.26 5.46
N VAL A 89 -22.16 -0.95 5.99
CA VAL A 89 -21.00 -1.85 6.11
C VAL A 89 -21.40 -3.18 5.45
N GLU A 90 -20.68 -3.52 4.39
CA GLU A 90 -20.93 -4.74 3.62
C GLU A 90 -19.62 -5.50 3.45
N GLN A 91 -19.65 -6.80 3.70
CA GLN A 91 -18.53 -7.66 3.36
C GLN A 91 -18.49 -7.87 1.85
N LEU A 92 -17.37 -7.51 1.23
CA LEU A 92 -17.19 -7.63 -0.20
C LEU A 92 -16.61 -8.99 -0.56
N ASP A 93 -17.31 -9.71 -1.42
CA ASP A 93 -16.84 -10.96 -1.99
C ASP A 93 -15.72 -10.73 -2.99
N LYS A 94 -14.85 -11.72 -3.12
CA LYS A 94 -13.73 -11.70 -4.06
C LYS A 94 -14.16 -11.39 -5.49
N GLU A 95 -15.36 -11.82 -5.88
CA GLU A 95 -15.94 -11.54 -7.21
C GLU A 95 -16.31 -10.08 -7.41
N LYS A 96 -16.79 -9.39 -6.38
CA LYS A 96 -17.11 -7.95 -6.44
C LYS A 96 -15.84 -7.10 -6.58
N LEU A 97 -14.74 -7.56 -6.02
CA LEU A 97 -13.42 -6.90 -6.10
C LEU A 97 -12.58 -7.33 -7.31
N SER A 98 -13.04 -8.35 -8.06
CA SER A 98 -12.36 -8.80 -9.26
C SER A 98 -12.31 -7.67 -10.31
N TRP A 99 -11.22 -7.64 -11.08
CA TRP A 99 -10.99 -6.63 -12.12
C TRP A 99 -10.93 -5.18 -11.62
N ALA A 100 -10.71 -4.96 -10.32
CA ALA A 100 -10.44 -3.62 -9.81
C ALA A 100 -9.09 -3.12 -10.34
N VAL A 101 -9.13 -2.04 -11.09
CA VAL A 101 -7.95 -1.37 -11.64
C VAL A 101 -7.52 -0.26 -10.69
N ARG A 102 -6.23 -0.19 -10.43
CA ARG A 102 -5.64 0.89 -9.63
C ARG A 102 -5.57 2.16 -10.48
N ILE A 103 -6.20 3.22 -9.99
CA ILE A 103 -6.11 4.56 -10.57
C ILE A 103 -4.91 5.30 -9.99
N PHE A 104 -4.77 5.25 -8.65
CA PHE A 104 -3.69 5.91 -7.92
C PHE A 104 -3.39 5.17 -6.62
N GLY A 105 -2.11 5.11 -6.22
CA GLY A 105 -1.69 4.47 -4.97
C GLY A 105 -0.92 3.18 -5.21
N VAL A 106 -0.98 2.25 -4.26
CA VAL A 106 -0.18 1.03 -4.22
C VAL A 106 -1.06 -0.22 -4.26
N GLY A 107 -0.68 -1.16 -5.12
CA GLY A 107 -1.38 -2.44 -5.26
C GLY A 107 -0.44 -3.64 -5.06
N GLY A 108 -0.04 -3.92 -3.81
CA GLY A 108 0.77 -5.06 -3.44
C GLY A 108 2.02 -4.77 -2.62
N LEU A 109 2.70 -3.66 -2.83
CA LEU A 109 3.87 -3.28 -2.03
C LEU A 109 3.41 -2.82 -0.63
N PHE A 110 3.67 -3.63 0.39
CA PHE A 110 3.21 -3.47 1.77
C PHE A 110 1.68 -3.44 1.96
N GLY A 111 0.90 -3.82 0.94
CA GLY A 111 -0.56 -3.83 0.98
C GLY A 111 -1.21 -3.09 -0.19
N TYR A 112 -2.47 -2.76 -0.03
CA TYR A 112 -3.32 -2.12 -1.05
C TYR A 112 -3.90 -0.85 -0.47
N TRP A 113 -3.47 0.29 -0.96
CA TRP A 113 -4.01 1.58 -0.55
C TRP A 113 -4.03 2.57 -1.71
N GLY A 114 -5.03 3.44 -1.71
CA GLY A 114 -5.22 4.43 -2.73
C GLY A 114 -6.57 4.32 -3.43
N LYS A 115 -6.66 4.86 -4.64
CA LYS A 115 -7.87 4.86 -5.44
C LYS A 115 -7.87 3.72 -6.45
N PHE A 116 -8.94 2.95 -6.41
CA PHE A 116 -9.23 1.84 -7.31
C PHE A 116 -10.59 2.05 -7.95
N SER A 117 -10.84 1.43 -9.07
CA SER A 117 -12.14 1.45 -9.74
C SER A 117 -12.41 0.10 -10.41
N ASN A 118 -13.66 -0.30 -10.43
CA ASN A 118 -14.14 -1.38 -11.27
C ASN A 118 -15.54 -1.08 -11.82
N ALA A 119 -15.98 -1.89 -12.79
CA ALA A 119 -17.27 -1.70 -13.45
C ALA A 119 -18.48 -1.92 -12.52
N LYS A 120 -18.32 -2.69 -11.42
CA LYS A 120 -19.42 -3.05 -10.52
C LYS A 120 -19.64 -2.02 -9.41
N LEU A 121 -18.54 -1.50 -8.83
CA LEU A 121 -18.57 -0.63 -7.64
C LEU A 121 -18.18 0.81 -7.94
N GLY A 122 -17.68 1.09 -9.17
CA GLY A 122 -17.17 2.41 -9.52
C GLY A 122 -15.86 2.75 -8.81
N SER A 123 -15.65 4.03 -8.51
CA SER A 123 -14.45 4.51 -7.83
C SER A 123 -14.52 4.25 -6.33
N MET A 124 -13.46 3.68 -5.75
CA MET A 124 -13.35 3.34 -4.34
C MET A 124 -11.98 3.68 -3.80
N THR A 125 -11.90 3.95 -2.51
CA THR A 125 -10.63 4.16 -1.81
C THR A 125 -10.33 2.94 -0.95
N TRP A 126 -9.18 2.32 -1.16
CA TRP A 126 -8.76 1.15 -0.42
C TRP A 126 -7.75 1.51 0.66
N TYR A 127 -7.93 0.87 1.81
CA TYR A 127 -6.97 0.81 2.91
C TYR A 127 -6.95 -0.64 3.40
N ALA A 128 -6.35 -1.53 2.62
CA ALA A 128 -6.39 -2.96 2.88
C ALA A 128 -4.99 -3.59 2.83
N THR A 129 -4.82 -4.69 3.53
CA THR A 129 -3.62 -5.52 3.47
C THR A 129 -3.89 -6.86 2.81
N ARG A 130 -5.17 -7.16 2.56
CA ARG A 130 -5.66 -8.37 1.89
C ARG A 130 -6.74 -8.03 0.89
N ARG A 131 -6.76 -8.74 -0.24
CA ARG A 131 -7.83 -8.63 -1.24
C ARG A 131 -9.00 -9.59 -0.98
N ASN A 132 -8.80 -10.60 -0.17
CA ASN A 132 -9.77 -11.70 -0.04
C ASN A 132 -10.84 -11.48 1.05
N ASN A 133 -10.64 -10.54 1.95
CA ASN A 133 -11.56 -10.23 3.06
C ASN A 133 -11.61 -8.72 3.23
N ALA A 134 -12.20 -8.01 2.26
CA ALA A 134 -12.43 -6.58 2.34
C ALA A 134 -13.85 -6.29 2.87
N VAL A 135 -13.98 -5.20 3.61
CA VAL A 135 -15.24 -4.66 4.10
C VAL A 135 -15.43 -3.26 3.55
#